data_d6da85fe3966c7acd739a00ebbf551e3
#
_entry.id   d6da85fe3966c7acd739a00ebbf551e3
#
_cell.length_a   1.000
_cell.length_b   1.000
_cell.length_c   1.000
_cell.angle_alpha   90.00
_cell.angle_beta   90.00
_cell.angle_gamma   90.00
#
_symmetry.space_group_name_H-M   'P 1'
#
loop_
_entity.id
_entity.type
_entity.pdbx_description
1 polymer ?
#
loop_
_entity_poly.entity_id
_entity_poly.type
_entity_poly.pdbx_seq_one_letter_code
_entity_poly.pdbx_strand_id
1 'polypeptide(L)'
;MKYKELTDVRYLVVHCSATPAKMDIGVKEIDLWHRARGFFSIGYHVVIRRNGSVEFGRPLGQPGAHAADFNSVSRAVCLVGGVDVAGNSGKAENNFTPAQFATLYDVLHAWKDEFPHADIVGHRDLFDRNPDGSYKKQPGQRLKDCPSFDVQPWAKLQGLLP
;
A
#
# COMPACT_ATOMS: atom_id res chain seq x y z
N MET A 1 -5.20 -23.17 5.39
CA MET A 1 -4.03 -23.16 4.47
C MET A 1 -2.82 -22.66 5.24
N LYS A 2 -1.74 -23.41 5.18
CA LYS A 2 -0.49 -23.01 5.85
C LYS A 2 0.29 -22.07 4.91
N TYR A 3 0.60 -20.86 5.33
CA TYR A 3 1.41 -19.90 4.56
C TYR A 3 2.79 -19.77 5.22
N LYS A 4 3.78 -19.35 4.43
CA LYS A 4 5.09 -18.99 4.96
C LYS A 4 4.98 -17.58 5.57
N GLU A 5 5.40 -17.45 6.84
CA GLU A 5 5.35 -16.14 7.52
C GLU A 5 6.26 -15.10 6.87
N LEU A 6 5.84 -13.84 6.98
CA LEU A 6 6.64 -12.69 6.59
C LEU A 6 7.74 -12.45 7.62
N THR A 7 8.94 -12.93 7.34
CA THR A 7 10.13 -12.74 8.19
C THR A 7 11.18 -11.84 7.55
N ASP A 8 11.16 -11.71 6.23
CA ASP A 8 12.09 -10.90 5.44
C ASP A 8 11.31 -9.79 4.71
N VAL A 9 10.92 -8.76 5.44
CA VAL A 9 10.20 -7.60 4.87
C VAL A 9 11.23 -6.59 4.39
N ARG A 10 11.32 -6.42 3.08
CA ARG A 10 12.21 -5.48 2.39
C ARG A 10 11.52 -4.23 1.93
N TYR A 11 10.19 -4.27 1.82
CA TYR A 11 9.37 -3.16 1.34
C TYR A 11 8.17 -2.94 2.23
N LEU A 12 7.90 -1.68 2.53
CA LEU A 12 6.64 -1.20 3.09
C LEU A 12 5.93 -0.45 1.97
N VAL A 13 4.85 -1.04 1.47
CA VAL A 13 4.21 -0.59 0.23
C VAL A 13 2.94 0.18 0.55
N VAL A 14 2.89 1.41 0.06
CA VAL A 14 1.72 2.29 0.18
C VAL A 14 0.85 2.16 -1.07
N HIS A 15 -0.42 1.84 -0.86
CA HIS A 15 -1.46 1.75 -1.88
C HIS A 15 -2.56 2.78 -1.64
N CYS A 16 -3.43 2.94 -2.62
CA CYS A 16 -4.73 3.59 -2.47
C CYS A 16 -5.85 2.67 -2.95
N SER A 17 -7.06 2.92 -2.46
CA SER A 17 -8.24 2.15 -2.89
C SER A 17 -8.73 2.52 -4.29
N ALA A 18 -8.19 3.59 -4.89
CA ALA A 18 -8.63 4.17 -6.16
C ALA A 18 -10.13 4.51 -6.13
N THR A 19 -10.55 5.22 -5.09
CA THR A 19 -11.91 5.68 -4.85
C THR A 19 -11.93 7.20 -4.71
N PRO A 20 -13.06 7.87 -5.06
CA PRO A 20 -13.15 9.33 -4.89
C PRO A 20 -13.22 9.73 -3.41
N ALA A 21 -12.90 11.00 -3.14
CA ALA A 21 -12.79 11.54 -1.78
C ALA A 21 -14.03 11.37 -0.93
N LYS A 22 -15.21 11.40 -1.55
CA LYS A 22 -16.52 11.27 -0.86
C LYS A 22 -16.91 9.83 -0.50
N MET A 23 -16.20 8.83 -0.99
CA MET A 23 -16.44 7.43 -0.64
C MET A 23 -15.74 7.08 0.65
N ASP A 24 -16.49 6.96 1.72
CA ASP A 24 -15.98 6.53 3.02
C ASP A 24 -16.17 5.02 3.18
N ILE A 25 -15.21 4.27 2.66
CA ILE A 25 -15.17 2.80 2.70
C ILE A 25 -14.07 2.31 3.65
N GLY A 26 -14.03 1.01 3.90
CA GLY A 26 -13.02 0.38 4.74
C GLY A 26 -12.72 -1.05 4.31
N VAL A 27 -12.18 -1.84 5.22
CA VAL A 27 -11.80 -3.24 4.98
C VAL A 27 -12.96 -4.07 4.44
N LYS A 28 -14.17 -3.89 4.96
CA LYS A 28 -15.35 -4.67 4.56
C LYS A 28 -15.60 -4.60 3.05
N GLU A 29 -15.60 -3.40 2.49
CA GLU A 29 -15.86 -3.17 1.06
C GLU A 29 -14.69 -3.69 0.21
N ILE A 30 -13.46 -3.38 0.61
CA ILE A 30 -12.27 -3.83 -0.12
C ILE A 30 -12.15 -5.36 -0.10
N ASP A 31 -12.45 -6.00 1.02
CA ASP A 31 -12.46 -7.46 1.13
C ASP A 31 -13.44 -8.09 0.15
N LEU A 32 -14.66 -7.54 0.05
CA LEU A 32 -15.65 -7.99 -0.91
C LEU A 32 -15.16 -7.84 -2.37
N TRP A 33 -14.54 -6.71 -2.70
CA TRP A 33 -14.00 -6.49 -4.05
C TRP A 33 -12.84 -7.43 -4.39
N HIS A 34 -11.95 -7.69 -3.44
CA HIS A 34 -10.84 -8.62 -3.64
C HIS A 34 -11.33 -10.05 -3.77
N ARG A 35 -12.30 -10.48 -2.97
CA ARG A 35 -12.92 -11.81 -3.10
C ARG A 35 -13.63 -11.98 -4.45
N ALA A 36 -14.31 -10.95 -4.93
CA ALA A 36 -14.93 -10.96 -6.27
C ALA A 36 -13.89 -11.12 -7.41
N ARG A 37 -12.63 -10.74 -7.17
CA ARG A 37 -11.50 -10.93 -8.08
C ARG A 37 -10.78 -12.27 -7.91
N GLY A 38 -11.25 -13.14 -7.03
CA GLY A 38 -10.68 -14.46 -6.79
C GLY A 38 -9.71 -14.57 -5.61
N PHE A 39 -9.53 -13.49 -4.85
CA PHE A 39 -8.70 -13.53 -3.63
C PHE A 39 -9.46 -14.23 -2.49
N PHE A 40 -8.76 -14.91 -1.59
CA PHE A 40 -9.43 -15.52 -0.43
C PHE A 40 -9.80 -14.49 0.65
N SER A 41 -9.14 -13.34 0.66
CA SER A 41 -9.45 -12.19 1.53
C SER A 41 -8.80 -10.92 0.97
N ILE A 42 -9.09 -9.78 1.63
CA ILE A 42 -8.40 -8.51 1.34
C ILE A 42 -6.89 -8.70 1.25
N GLY A 43 -6.26 -8.09 0.26
CA GLY A 43 -4.82 -8.22 0.00
C GLY A 43 -3.93 -7.33 0.86
N TYR A 44 -4.47 -6.31 1.51
CA TYR A 44 -3.72 -5.36 2.35
C TYR A 44 -3.70 -5.78 3.81
N HIS A 45 -2.64 -5.40 4.53
CA HIS A 45 -2.52 -5.64 5.96
C HIS A 45 -3.22 -4.58 6.80
N VAL A 46 -3.18 -3.33 6.36
CA VAL A 46 -3.81 -2.18 7.02
C VAL A 46 -4.53 -1.33 5.97
N VAL A 47 -5.71 -0.84 6.35
CA VAL A 47 -6.46 0.19 5.61
C VAL A 47 -6.62 1.41 6.50
N ILE A 48 -6.32 2.59 5.96
CA ILE A 48 -6.51 3.87 6.64
C ILE A 48 -7.71 4.58 6.00
N ARG A 49 -8.78 4.71 6.77
CA ARG A 49 -10.02 5.35 6.34
C ARG A 49 -9.86 6.87 6.21
N ARG A 50 -10.85 7.51 5.58
CA ARG A 50 -10.85 8.96 5.33
C ARG A 50 -10.63 9.82 6.58
N ASN A 51 -11.12 9.37 7.73
CA ASN A 51 -10.96 10.07 9.02
C ASN A 51 -9.62 9.74 9.73
N GLY A 52 -8.74 8.95 9.11
CA GLY A 52 -7.48 8.50 9.70
C GLY A 52 -7.58 7.26 10.57
N SER A 53 -8.75 6.65 10.73
CA SER A 53 -8.87 5.43 11.52
C SER A 53 -8.23 4.24 10.81
N VAL A 54 -7.59 3.35 11.59
CA VAL A 54 -6.94 2.14 11.12
C VAL A 54 -7.90 0.97 11.19
N GLU A 55 -7.98 0.21 10.11
CA GLU A 55 -8.64 -1.09 10.07
C GLU A 55 -7.65 -2.17 9.63
N PHE A 56 -7.66 -3.32 10.30
CA PHE A 56 -6.77 -4.43 9.97
C PHE A 56 -7.40 -5.35 8.93
N GLY A 57 -6.61 -5.67 7.90
CA GLY A 57 -6.96 -6.65 6.88
C GLY A 57 -6.32 -8.01 7.13
N ARG A 58 -5.38 -8.42 6.26
CA ARG A 58 -4.63 -9.65 6.50
C ARG A 58 -3.77 -9.55 7.76
N PRO A 59 -3.60 -10.66 8.50
CA PRO A 59 -2.66 -10.70 9.62
C PRO A 59 -1.27 -10.19 9.21
N LEU A 60 -0.62 -9.40 10.05
CA LEU A 60 0.66 -8.75 9.74
C LEU A 60 1.79 -9.73 9.40
N GLY A 61 1.74 -10.94 9.92
CA GLY A 61 2.72 -12.00 9.62
C GLY A 61 2.40 -12.82 8.36
N GLN A 62 1.28 -12.57 7.70
CA GLN A 62 0.87 -13.29 6.50
C GLN A 62 1.24 -12.49 5.25
N PRO A 63 1.78 -13.15 4.20
CA PRO A 63 1.96 -12.48 2.90
C PRO A 63 0.64 -11.93 2.37
N GLY A 64 0.68 -10.71 1.85
CA GLY A 64 -0.47 -10.06 1.24
C GLY A 64 -0.77 -10.59 -0.17
N ALA A 65 -1.72 -9.94 -0.82
CA ALA A 65 -2.01 -10.08 -2.25
C ALA A 65 -2.24 -8.67 -2.81
N HIS A 66 -1.16 -7.92 -2.99
CA HIS A 66 -1.24 -6.50 -3.32
C HIS A 66 -0.22 -6.04 -4.36
N ALA A 67 0.88 -6.76 -4.53
CA ALA A 67 1.91 -6.44 -5.51
C ALA A 67 2.55 -7.73 -5.99
N ALA A 68 2.29 -8.11 -7.25
CA ALA A 68 2.84 -9.32 -7.85
C ALA A 68 4.37 -9.36 -7.68
N ASP A 69 4.90 -10.53 -7.37
CA ASP A 69 6.33 -10.81 -7.10
C ASP A 69 6.88 -10.24 -5.77
N PHE A 70 6.15 -9.32 -5.11
CA PHE A 70 6.61 -8.67 -3.87
C PHE A 70 5.83 -9.09 -2.61
N ASN A 71 4.76 -9.87 -2.74
CA ASN A 71 3.89 -10.22 -1.62
C ASN A 71 4.62 -10.91 -0.47
N SER A 72 5.64 -11.73 -0.76
CA SER A 72 6.40 -12.48 0.25
C SER A 72 7.52 -11.68 0.92
N VAL A 73 7.81 -10.47 0.45
CA VAL A 73 8.90 -9.61 0.95
C VAL A 73 8.40 -8.20 1.32
N SER A 74 7.09 -8.03 1.50
CA SER A 74 6.50 -6.72 1.75
C SER A 74 5.32 -6.76 2.70
N ARG A 75 5.07 -5.62 3.31
CA ARG A 75 3.85 -5.32 4.08
C ARG A 75 3.15 -4.14 3.42
N ALA A 76 1.81 -4.15 3.39
CA ALA A 76 1.02 -3.19 2.63
C ALA A 76 0.05 -2.40 3.50
N VAL A 77 0.03 -1.10 3.28
CA VAL A 77 -0.97 -0.18 3.82
C VAL A 77 -1.70 0.52 2.67
N CYS A 78 -3.02 0.59 2.77
CA CYS A 78 -3.89 1.21 1.76
C CYS A 78 -4.59 2.45 2.33
N LEU A 79 -4.45 3.59 1.64
CA LEU A 79 -5.21 4.81 1.93
C LEU A 79 -6.51 4.80 1.12
N VAL A 80 -7.63 5.05 1.78
CA VAL A 80 -8.93 5.18 1.10
C VAL A 80 -8.99 6.51 0.34
N GLY A 81 -9.13 6.45 -0.96
CA GLY A 81 -9.09 7.61 -1.86
C GLY A 81 -8.26 7.35 -3.11
N GLY A 82 -7.76 8.41 -3.74
CA GLY A 82 -6.74 8.36 -4.77
C GLY A 82 -7.20 8.63 -6.20
N VAL A 83 -8.50 8.84 -6.45
CA VAL A 83 -9.02 9.23 -7.78
C VAL A 83 -10.09 10.31 -7.66
N ASP A 84 -10.30 11.04 -8.76
CA ASP A 84 -11.26 12.15 -8.82
C ASP A 84 -12.72 11.69 -8.93
N VAL A 85 -12.97 10.60 -9.68
CA VAL A 85 -14.31 10.01 -9.86
C VAL A 85 -14.25 8.49 -9.77
N ALA A 86 -15.38 7.87 -9.46
CA ALA A 86 -15.48 6.40 -9.36
C ALA A 86 -15.40 5.73 -10.73
N GLY A 87 -14.89 4.49 -10.75
CA GLY A 87 -14.85 3.62 -11.92
C GLY A 87 -13.57 3.76 -12.73
N ASN A 88 -13.55 3.12 -13.92
CA ASN A 88 -12.35 3.01 -14.75
C ASN A 88 -11.92 4.32 -15.43
N SER A 89 -12.76 5.36 -15.38
CA SER A 89 -12.44 6.69 -15.92
C SER A 89 -11.84 7.64 -14.90
N GLY A 90 -11.71 7.22 -13.63
CA GLY A 90 -11.10 8.03 -12.57
C GLY A 90 -9.64 8.33 -12.85
N LYS A 91 -9.26 9.61 -12.70
CA LYS A 91 -7.86 10.05 -12.79
C LYS A 91 -7.23 10.08 -11.41
N ALA A 92 -5.93 9.76 -11.35
CA ALA A 92 -5.17 9.83 -10.11
C ALA A 92 -5.25 11.22 -9.48
N GLU A 93 -5.60 11.26 -8.21
CA GLU A 93 -5.73 12.48 -7.43
C GLU A 93 -5.23 12.25 -6.00
N ASN A 94 -4.31 13.09 -5.54
CA ASN A 94 -3.92 13.10 -4.14
C ASN A 94 -4.99 13.82 -3.32
N ASN A 95 -6.08 13.10 -3.03
CA ASN A 95 -7.23 13.61 -2.28
C ASN A 95 -7.27 13.14 -0.83
N PHE A 96 -6.14 12.64 -0.31
CA PHE A 96 -6.06 12.12 1.05
C PHE A 96 -6.13 13.25 2.08
N THR A 97 -6.70 12.92 3.25
CA THR A 97 -6.87 13.89 4.33
C THR A 97 -5.60 14.06 5.16
N PRO A 98 -5.42 15.18 5.87
CA PRO A 98 -4.33 15.32 6.84
C PRO A 98 -4.34 14.22 7.91
N ALA A 99 -5.52 13.77 8.35
CA ALA A 99 -5.67 12.68 9.30
C ALA A 99 -5.14 11.36 8.74
N GLN A 100 -5.34 11.09 7.44
CA GLN A 100 -4.79 9.91 6.79
C GLN A 100 -3.27 9.95 6.74
N PHE A 101 -2.66 11.08 6.39
CA PHE A 101 -1.20 11.21 6.37
C PHE A 101 -0.58 11.09 7.76
N ALA A 102 -1.21 11.63 8.80
CA ALA A 102 -0.76 11.48 10.18
C ALA A 102 -0.75 10.00 10.60
N THR A 103 -1.81 9.27 10.31
CA THR A 103 -1.92 7.84 10.61
C THR A 103 -0.95 7.01 9.76
N LEU A 104 -0.75 7.37 8.49
CA LEU A 104 0.22 6.71 7.62
C LEU A 104 1.63 6.83 8.19
N TYR A 105 1.99 8.00 8.69
CA TYR A 105 3.27 8.20 9.39
C TYR A 105 3.40 7.24 10.58
N ASP A 106 2.40 7.16 11.44
CA ASP A 106 2.43 6.31 12.63
C ASP A 106 2.58 4.82 12.28
N VAL A 107 1.83 4.35 11.28
CA VAL A 107 1.90 2.96 10.81
C VAL A 107 3.29 2.65 10.25
N LEU A 108 3.80 3.50 9.37
CA LEU A 108 5.11 3.27 8.76
C LEU A 108 6.25 3.42 9.75
N HIS A 109 6.16 4.33 10.70
CA HIS A 109 7.14 4.49 11.77
C HIS A 109 7.23 3.20 12.61
N ALA A 110 6.10 2.65 13.04
CA ALA A 110 6.05 1.39 13.78
C ALA A 110 6.63 0.23 12.97
N TRP A 111 6.32 0.15 11.69
CA TRP A 111 6.84 -0.91 10.81
C TRP A 111 8.34 -0.73 10.51
N LYS A 112 8.84 0.48 10.46
CA LYS A 112 10.29 0.76 10.34
C LYS A 112 11.06 0.36 11.60
N ASP A 113 10.45 0.48 12.77
CA ASP A 113 11.05 -0.03 14.01
C ASP A 113 11.19 -1.56 13.99
N GLU A 114 10.21 -2.25 13.42
CA GLU A 114 10.23 -3.71 13.24
C GLU A 114 11.18 -4.14 12.11
N PHE A 115 11.22 -3.39 11.01
CA PHE A 115 12.03 -3.67 9.82
C PHE A 115 12.87 -2.44 9.42
N PRO A 116 13.96 -2.14 10.16
CA PRO A 116 14.71 -0.88 9.95
C PRO A 116 15.31 -0.71 8.56
N HIS A 117 15.60 -1.81 7.87
CA HIS A 117 16.19 -1.79 6.53
C HIS A 117 15.16 -1.80 5.40
N ALA A 118 13.88 -1.93 5.72
CA ALA A 118 12.84 -1.92 4.70
C ALA A 118 12.75 -0.54 4.02
N ASP A 119 12.65 -0.56 2.70
CA ASP A 119 12.36 0.65 1.93
C ASP A 119 10.85 0.98 2.01
N ILE A 120 10.52 2.25 1.95
CA ILE A 120 9.13 2.72 1.88
C ILE A 120 8.88 3.18 0.45
N VAL A 121 7.91 2.54 -0.21
CA VAL A 121 7.62 2.77 -1.63
C VAL A 121 6.12 2.88 -1.86
N GLY A 122 5.73 3.60 -2.92
CA GLY A 122 4.41 3.46 -3.51
C GLY A 122 4.33 2.20 -4.36
N HIS A 123 3.14 1.67 -4.56
CA HIS A 123 2.95 0.52 -5.45
C HIS A 123 3.58 0.77 -6.82
N ARG A 124 3.41 1.98 -7.37
CA ARG A 124 3.97 2.38 -8.67
C ARG A 124 5.50 2.37 -8.72
N ASP A 125 6.18 2.47 -7.59
CA ASP A 125 7.63 2.48 -7.52
C ASP A 125 8.25 1.09 -7.70
N LEU A 126 7.45 0.03 -7.63
CA LEU A 126 7.92 -1.35 -7.75
C LEU A 126 8.12 -1.80 -9.21
N PHE A 127 7.68 -1.01 -10.20
CA PHE A 127 7.79 -1.39 -11.62
C PHE A 127 9.25 -1.54 -12.08
N ASP A 128 10.18 -0.83 -11.47
CA ASP A 128 11.62 -0.86 -11.77
C ASP A 128 12.46 -1.65 -10.74
N ARG A 129 11.82 -2.32 -9.80
CA ARG A 129 12.47 -3.06 -8.72
C ARG A 129 12.37 -4.57 -8.89
N ASN A 130 13.37 -5.26 -8.35
CA ASN A 130 13.32 -6.70 -8.12
C ASN A 130 12.99 -6.99 -6.65
N PRO A 131 12.44 -8.19 -6.34
CA PRO A 131 12.13 -8.54 -4.95
C PRO A 131 13.33 -8.53 -4.00
N ASP A 132 14.56 -8.69 -4.52
CA ASP A 132 15.79 -8.64 -3.73
C ASP A 132 16.25 -7.21 -3.37
N GLY A 133 15.53 -6.19 -3.86
CA GLY A 133 15.83 -4.78 -3.64
C GLY A 133 16.66 -4.13 -4.73
N SER A 134 17.19 -4.90 -5.68
CA SER A 134 17.94 -4.35 -6.81
C SER A 134 17.01 -3.68 -7.84
N TYR A 135 17.57 -2.80 -8.65
CA TYR A 135 16.85 -2.21 -9.78
C TYR A 135 16.89 -3.12 -10.99
N LYS A 136 15.82 -3.14 -11.75
CA LYS A 136 15.79 -3.83 -13.05
C LYS A 136 16.70 -3.12 -14.03
N LYS A 137 17.44 -3.89 -14.85
CA LYS A 137 18.26 -3.33 -15.93
C LYS A 137 17.45 -2.57 -16.96
N GLN A 138 16.24 -3.05 -17.25
CA GLN A 138 15.26 -2.41 -18.11
C GLN A 138 13.93 -2.38 -17.38
N PRO A 139 13.52 -1.22 -16.84
CA PRO A 139 12.23 -1.10 -16.16
C PRO A 139 11.07 -1.45 -17.10
N GLY A 140 10.09 -2.15 -16.55
CA GLY A 140 8.83 -2.38 -17.24
C GLY A 140 8.00 -1.10 -17.37
N GLN A 141 6.91 -1.17 -18.14
CA GLN A 141 5.96 -0.08 -18.22
C GLN A 141 5.27 0.12 -16.87
N ARG A 142 5.23 1.35 -16.38
CA ARG A 142 4.45 1.73 -15.21
C ARG A 142 2.96 1.62 -15.52
N LEU A 143 2.29 0.65 -14.90
CA LEU A 143 0.91 0.30 -15.21
C LEU A 143 -0.13 1.05 -14.37
N LYS A 144 0.27 1.64 -13.22
CA LYS A 144 -0.66 2.24 -12.26
C LYS A 144 -0.05 3.49 -11.63
N ASP A 145 -0.92 4.43 -11.25
CA ASP A 145 -0.54 5.64 -10.51
C ASP A 145 -0.61 5.46 -8.98
N CYS A 146 -1.07 4.31 -8.50
CA CYS A 146 -1.21 4.00 -7.08
C CYS A 146 0.11 4.23 -6.31
N PRO A 147 0.10 5.01 -5.23
CA PRO A 147 -1.06 5.54 -4.50
C PRO A 147 -1.44 6.99 -4.84
N SER A 148 -1.13 7.49 -6.00
CA SER A 148 -1.50 8.83 -6.50
C SER A 148 -0.77 9.99 -5.82
N PHE A 149 0.33 9.74 -5.16
CA PHE A 149 1.29 10.73 -4.66
C PHE A 149 2.70 10.13 -4.59
N ASP A 150 3.71 10.98 -4.48
CA ASP A 150 5.12 10.57 -4.42
C ASP A 150 5.50 10.13 -3.00
N VAL A 151 5.50 8.81 -2.77
CA VAL A 151 5.71 8.23 -1.43
C VAL A 151 7.12 8.46 -0.92
N GLN A 152 8.15 8.18 -1.72
CA GLN A 152 9.54 8.26 -1.25
C GLN A 152 9.96 9.69 -0.89
N PRO A 153 9.68 10.73 -1.70
CA PRO A 153 9.93 12.10 -1.28
C PRO A 153 9.18 12.50 -0.01
N TRP A 154 7.91 12.09 0.12
CA TRP A 154 7.14 12.32 1.32
C TRP A 154 7.78 11.62 2.55
N ALA A 155 8.15 10.35 2.44
CA ALA A 155 8.75 9.60 3.54
C ALA A 155 10.10 10.20 3.98
N LYS A 156 10.90 10.71 3.05
CA LYS A 156 12.14 11.43 3.35
C LYS A 156 11.88 12.72 4.12
N LEU A 157 10.89 13.51 3.70
CA LEU A 157 10.49 14.73 4.40
C LEU A 157 9.99 14.45 5.81
N GLN A 158 9.38 13.29 6.04
CA GLN A 158 8.93 12.87 7.37
C GLN A 158 10.04 12.27 8.24
N GLY A 159 11.25 12.09 7.70
CA GLY A 159 12.35 11.44 8.43
C GLY A 159 12.24 9.91 8.54
N LEU A 160 11.37 9.29 7.75
CA LEU A 160 11.19 7.83 7.73
C LEU A 160 12.20 7.12 6.82
N LEU A 161 12.80 7.84 5.90
CA LEU A 161 13.89 7.40 5.01
C LEU A 161 15.05 8.39 5.07
N PRO A 162 16.29 7.91 4.82
CA PRO A 162 17.47 8.78 4.73
C PRO A 162 17.36 9.85 3.63
#